data_dea937600ae3351cd258c40579520932
#
_entry.id   dea937600ae3351cd258c40579520932
#
_cell.length_a   1.000
_cell.length_b   1.000
_cell.length_c   1.000
_cell.angle_alpha   90.00
_cell.angle_beta   90.00
_cell.angle_gamma   90.00
#
_symmetry.space_group_name_H-M   'P 1'
#
loop_
_entity.id
_entity.type
_entity.pdbx_description
1 polymer ?
#
loop_
_entity_poly.entity_id
_entity_poly.type
_entity_poly.pdbx_seq_one_letter_code
_entity_poly.pdbx_strand_id
1 'polypeptide(L)' 'GNDQRTSRDEANRKQSLIANQYPEHETVVLFETPFWRLRVGNFKTILEAEEALQQLKENFPSFGKEMYIVVDEVKIPIN' A
#
# COMPACT_ATOMS: atom_id res chain seq x y z
N GLY A 1 -18.28 7.29 3.57
CA GLY A 1 -18.74 6.04 4.10
C GLY A 1 -17.61 5.08 4.35
N ASN A 2 -17.89 4.16 5.23
CA ASN A 2 -16.91 3.18 5.65
C ASN A 2 -17.39 1.77 5.37
N ASP A 3 -18.20 1.60 4.34
CA ASP A 3 -18.63 0.27 3.96
C ASP A 3 -17.58 -0.41 3.09
N GLN A 4 -17.77 -1.69 2.81
CA GLN A 4 -16.82 -2.50 2.05
C GLN A 4 -16.64 -1.98 0.63
N ARG A 5 -17.70 -1.50 0.02
CA ARG A 5 -17.67 -1.00 -1.34
C ARG A 5 -16.79 0.25 -1.44
N THR A 6 -16.98 1.18 -0.51
CA THR A 6 -16.19 2.41 -0.47
C THR A 6 -14.72 2.12 -0.24
N SER A 7 -14.40 1.22 0.69
CA SER A 7 -13.01 0.88 0.97
C SER A 7 -12.34 0.19 -0.23
N ARG A 8 -13.09 -0.66 -0.96
CA ARG A 8 -12.56 -1.30 -2.15
C ARG A 8 -12.29 -0.28 -3.26
N ASP A 9 -13.23 0.64 -3.48
CA ASP A 9 -13.06 1.68 -4.49
C ASP A 9 -11.86 2.57 -4.19
N GLU A 10 -11.68 2.91 -2.92
CA GLU A 10 -10.52 3.69 -2.49
C GLU A 10 -9.21 2.92 -2.66
N ALA A 11 -9.20 1.66 -2.28
CA ALA A 11 -8.00 0.82 -2.44
C ALA A 11 -7.63 0.69 -3.92
N ASN A 12 -8.61 0.49 -4.79
CA ASN A 12 -8.37 0.40 -6.23
C ASN A 12 -7.84 1.72 -6.80
N ARG A 13 -8.37 2.84 -6.35
CA ARG A 13 -7.91 4.16 -6.80
C ARG A 13 -6.46 4.40 -6.40
N LYS A 14 -6.14 4.12 -5.15
CA LYS A 14 -4.76 4.27 -4.65
C LYS A 14 -3.80 3.32 -5.38
N GLN A 15 -4.25 2.11 -5.64
CA GLN A 15 -3.46 1.15 -6.39
C GLN A 15 -3.09 1.69 -7.78
N SER A 16 -4.07 2.25 -8.48
CA SER A 16 -3.83 2.80 -9.81
C SER A 16 -2.82 3.93 -9.78
N LEU A 17 -2.91 4.82 -8.80
CA LEU A 17 -1.99 5.93 -8.67
C LEU A 17 -0.56 5.45 -8.40
N ILE A 18 -0.42 4.48 -7.49
CA ILE A 18 0.89 3.95 -7.14
C ILE A 18 1.48 3.14 -8.29
N ALA A 19 0.69 2.27 -8.89
CA ALA A 19 1.16 1.43 -10.00
C ALA A 19 1.59 2.28 -11.20
N ASN A 20 0.93 3.40 -11.42
CA ASN A 20 1.28 4.30 -12.50
C ASN A 20 2.62 5.00 -12.27
N GLN A 21 2.88 5.41 -11.04
CA GLN A 21 4.11 6.13 -10.72
C GLN A 21 5.28 5.19 -10.37
N TYR A 22 4.97 4.05 -9.76
CA TYR A 22 5.97 3.07 -9.31
C TYR A 22 5.63 1.68 -9.87
N PRO A 23 5.76 1.49 -11.19
CA PRO A 23 5.40 0.20 -11.79
C PRO A 23 6.27 -0.96 -11.32
N GLU A 24 7.43 -0.66 -10.75
CA GLU A 24 8.34 -1.67 -10.22
C GLU A 24 7.85 -2.29 -8.91
N HIS A 25 6.93 -1.61 -8.23
CA HIS A 25 6.39 -2.15 -6.98
C HIS A 25 5.17 -3.03 -7.24
N GLU A 26 5.17 -4.19 -6.63
CA GLU A 26 4.02 -5.07 -6.62
C GLU A 26 2.90 -4.41 -5.80
N THR A 27 1.67 -4.47 -6.30
CA THR A 27 0.53 -3.94 -5.56
C THR A 27 -0.59 -4.97 -5.57
N VAL A 28 -1.30 -5.08 -4.47
CA VAL A 28 -2.44 -5.98 -4.37
C VAL A 28 -3.51 -5.34 -3.51
N VAL A 29 -4.75 -5.48 -3.96
CA VAL A 29 -5.92 -5.06 -3.18
C VAL A 29 -6.56 -6.33 -2.65
N LEU A 30 -6.68 -6.41 -1.32
CA LEU A 30 -7.22 -7.62 -0.69
C LEU A 30 -8.18 -7.24 0.43
N PHE A 31 -9.07 -8.17 0.75
CA PHE A 31 -10.01 -7.98 1.82
C PHE A 31 -9.41 -8.44 3.14
N GLU A 32 -9.27 -7.50 4.07
CA GLU A 32 -8.88 -7.79 5.45
C GLU A 32 -10.02 -7.29 6.34
N THR A 33 -10.80 -8.20 6.84
CA THR A 33 -12.00 -7.90 7.61
C THR A 33 -11.77 -6.73 8.57
N PRO A 34 -12.60 -5.68 8.54
CA PRO A 34 -13.86 -5.56 7.77
C PRO A 34 -13.71 -4.76 6.47
N PHE A 35 -12.50 -4.41 6.04
CA PHE A 35 -12.30 -3.51 4.92
C PHE A 35 -11.33 -4.07 3.88
N TRP A 36 -11.43 -3.52 2.67
CA TRP A 36 -10.44 -3.75 1.63
C TRP A 36 -9.22 -2.89 1.90
N ARG A 37 -8.05 -3.44 1.64
CA ARG A 37 -6.78 -2.75 1.84
C ARG A 37 -5.87 -2.91 0.64
N LEU A 38 -5.03 -1.91 0.45
CA LEU A 38 -3.98 -1.96 -0.55
C LEU A 38 -2.67 -2.33 0.14
N ARG A 39 -1.95 -3.29 -0.43
CA ARG A 39 -0.58 -3.60 -0.02
C ARG A 39 0.36 -3.32 -1.15
N VAL A 40 1.49 -2.71 -0.85
CA VAL A 40 2.49 -2.31 -1.81
C VAL A 40 3.81 -2.99 -1.48
N GLY A 41 4.45 -3.54 -2.51
CA GLY A 41 5.77 -4.07 -2.37
C GLY A 41 5.83 -5.56 -2.18
N ASN A 42 7.01 -6.00 -1.97
CA ASN A 42 7.44 -7.37 -1.75
C ASN A 42 8.92 -7.22 -1.43
N PHE A 43 9.17 -6.42 -0.39
CA PHE A 43 10.52 -6.00 -0.06
C PHE A 43 11.22 -7.09 0.73
N LYS A 44 12.51 -7.26 0.46
CA LYS A 44 13.30 -8.30 1.12
C LYS A 44 13.82 -7.87 2.48
N THR A 45 13.92 -6.56 2.70
CA THR A 45 14.44 -6.01 3.95
C THR A 45 13.56 -4.88 4.45
N ILE A 46 13.64 -4.62 5.74
CA ILE A 46 12.93 -3.49 6.35
C ILE A 46 13.45 -2.17 5.78
N LEU A 47 14.76 -2.10 5.53
CA LEU A 47 15.34 -0.88 4.97
C LEU A 47 14.75 -0.54 3.59
N GLU A 48 14.62 -1.54 2.73
CA GLU A 48 14.00 -1.33 1.42
C GLU A 48 12.55 -0.86 1.57
N ALA A 49 11.82 -1.45 2.49
CA ALA A 49 10.43 -1.06 2.75
C ALA A 49 10.34 0.36 3.29
N GLU A 50 11.27 0.73 4.19
CA GLU A 50 11.31 2.09 4.74
C GLU A 50 11.59 3.13 3.67
N GLU A 51 12.53 2.84 2.78
CA GLU A 51 12.84 3.74 1.67
C GLU A 51 11.65 3.93 0.74
N ALA A 52 10.96 2.84 0.40
CA ALA A 52 9.76 2.92 -0.42
C ALA A 52 8.64 3.67 0.28
N LEU A 53 8.46 3.42 1.58
CA LEU A 53 7.45 4.12 2.37
C LEU A 53 7.70 5.63 2.37
N GLN A 54 8.96 6.03 2.53
CA GLN A 54 9.32 7.44 2.52
C GLN A 54 8.96 8.10 1.18
N GLN A 55 9.26 7.43 0.07
CA GLN A 55 8.91 7.93 -1.26
C GLN A 55 7.40 8.05 -1.45
N LEU A 56 6.66 7.06 -0.98
CA LEU A 56 5.20 7.07 -1.10
C LEU A 56 4.58 8.20 -0.28
N LYS A 57 5.12 8.44 0.92
CA LYS A 57 4.65 9.55 1.74
C LYS A 57 4.93 10.90 1.10
N GLU A 58 6.08 11.04 0.44
CA GLU A 58 6.45 12.28 -0.24
C GLU A 58 5.59 12.55 -1.46
N ASN A 59 5.30 11.51 -2.24
CA ASN A 59 4.58 11.66 -3.50
C ASN A 59 3.07 11.57 -3.35
N PHE A 60 2.59 10.97 -2.28
CA PHE A 60 1.16 10.83 -2.00
C PHE A 60 0.88 11.25 -0.57
N PRO A 61 1.03 12.55 -0.25
CA PRO A 61 0.91 12.99 1.13
C PRO A 61 -0.48 12.81 1.73
N SER A 62 -1.53 12.77 0.90
CA SER A 62 -2.89 12.65 1.42
C SER A 62 -3.13 11.28 2.06
N PHE A 63 -2.69 10.18 1.44
CA PHE A 63 -2.89 8.86 2.00
C PHE A 63 -1.60 8.16 2.43
N GLY A 64 -0.45 8.63 1.97
CA GLY A 64 0.83 8.06 2.35
C GLY A 64 1.10 8.16 3.84
N LYS A 65 0.60 9.21 4.48
CA LYS A 65 0.77 9.42 5.92
C LYS A 65 0.14 8.30 6.75
N GLU A 66 -0.82 7.59 6.20
CA GLU A 66 -1.50 6.50 6.90
C GLU A 66 -0.85 5.14 6.66
N MET A 67 0.12 5.08 5.77
CA MET A 67 0.80 3.84 5.45
C MET A 67 1.80 3.45 6.52
N TYR A 68 1.97 2.15 6.69
CA TYR A 68 2.94 1.60 7.65
C TYR A 68 3.46 0.27 7.12
N ILE A 69 4.60 -0.14 7.67
CA ILE A 69 5.25 -1.38 7.25
C ILE A 69 4.60 -2.57 7.95
N VAL A 70 4.30 -3.60 7.16
CA VAL A 70 3.79 -4.86 7.66
C VAL A 70 4.85 -5.93 7.37
N VAL A 71 5.28 -6.63 8.39
CA VAL A 71 6.27 -7.70 8.24
C VAL A 71 5.54 -9.02 8.09
N ASP A 72 5.83 -9.71 7.00
CA ASP A 72 5.34 -11.06 6.75
C ASP A 72 6.53 -12.01 6.79
N GLU A 73 6.28 -13.32 6.76
CA GLU A 73 7.33 -14.34 6.92
C GLU A 73 8.50 -14.16 5.97
N VAL A 74 8.22 -13.85 4.72
CA VAL A 74 9.24 -13.79 3.66
C VAL A 74 9.29 -12.44 2.99
N LYS A 75 8.28 -11.60 3.22
CA LYS A 75 8.07 -10.36 2.49
C LYS A 75 7.71 -9.24 3.44
N ILE A 76 8.05 -8.02 3.04
CA ILE A 76 7.75 -6.83 3.83
C ILE A 76 6.92 -5.89 2.95
N PRO A 77 5.59 -6.05 2.90
CA PRO A 77 4.73 -5.11 2.18
C PRO A 77 4.53 -3.82 2.96
N ILE A 78 4.10 -2.79 2.26
CA ILE A 78 3.66 -1.55 2.88
C ILE A 78 2.12 -1.56 2.81
N ASN A 79 1.52 -1.41 3.95
CA ASN A 79 0.07 -1.47 4.04
C ASN A 79 -0.52 -0.06 4.11
#